data_07dc39fa6955a949ae00bbc3e267cc98
#
_entry.id   07dc39fa6955a949ae00bbc3e267cc98
#
_cell.length_a   1.000
_cell.length_b   1.000
_cell.length_c   1.000
_cell.angle_alpha   90.00
_cell.angle_beta   90.00
_cell.angle_gamma   90.00
#
_symmetry.space_group_name_H-M   'P 1'
#
loop_
_entity.id
_entity.type
_entity.pdbx_description
1 polymer ?
#
loop_
_entity_poly.entity_id
_entity_poly.type
_entity_poly.pdbx_seq_one_letter_code
_entity_poly.pdbx_strand_id
1 'polypeptide(L)'
;GMHVLTEISQTAREAGLLVIMDAKRGDIGSTAEAYASAWLGPDAVFPSDALTINPYLGRDSLVPFILRAADTGSGLFILVRTSNAGSRDIQQQEIEDLPVWAHLARLLAPAITKYIDDQAGFSSIGIVAGATGPVEARALRAQLPAAPFLIPGYGAQGASASDALSGLITNRKGRVTGGLVNSSRGISHCDAAQAASDMGGWRIAVANALTHAINDLTP
;
A
#
# COMPACT_ATOMS: atom_id res chain seq x y z
N GLY A 1 -20.36 3.19 10.98
CA GLY A 1 -19.03 2.80 10.49
C GLY A 1 -18.84 3.13 9.01
N MET A 2 -19.54 2.46 8.09
CA MET A 2 -19.33 2.62 6.64
C MET A 2 -19.65 4.04 6.13
N HIS A 3 -20.72 4.66 6.62
CA HIS A 3 -21.07 6.05 6.27
C HIS A 3 -19.95 7.05 6.63
N VAL A 4 -19.39 6.94 7.83
CA VAL A 4 -18.25 7.79 8.26
C VAL A 4 -17.02 7.55 7.38
N LEU A 5 -16.77 6.31 6.94
CA LEU A 5 -15.67 5.99 6.02
C LEU A 5 -15.82 6.72 4.68
N THR A 6 -17.05 6.75 4.13
CA THR A 6 -17.35 7.48 2.89
C THR A 6 -17.09 8.98 3.08
N GLU A 7 -17.58 9.57 4.17
CA GLU A 7 -17.36 11.00 4.50
C GLU A 7 -15.87 11.35 4.64
N ILE A 8 -15.08 10.51 5.34
CA ILE A 8 -13.63 10.73 5.50
C ILE A 8 -12.93 10.66 4.15
N SER A 9 -13.25 9.65 3.33
CA SER A 9 -12.67 9.51 1.98
C SER A 9 -12.99 10.73 1.11
N GLN A 10 -14.25 11.15 1.10
CA GLN A 10 -14.68 12.30 0.33
C GLN A 10 -13.97 13.58 0.79
N THR A 11 -13.94 13.84 2.10
CA THR A 11 -13.25 15.01 2.68
C THR A 11 -11.77 15.03 2.31
N ALA A 12 -11.09 13.87 2.35
CA ALA A 12 -9.68 13.78 1.98
C ALA A 12 -9.46 14.11 0.49
N ARG A 13 -10.32 13.59 -0.40
CA ARG A 13 -10.25 13.86 -1.84
C ARG A 13 -10.57 15.31 -2.17
N GLU A 14 -11.55 15.92 -1.52
CA GLU A 14 -11.88 17.35 -1.64
C GLU A 14 -10.70 18.24 -1.18
N ALA A 15 -9.90 17.77 -0.23
CA ALA A 15 -8.66 18.42 0.19
C ALA A 15 -7.47 18.17 -0.77
N GLY A 16 -7.68 17.47 -1.88
CA GLY A 16 -6.64 17.15 -2.87
C GLY A 16 -5.71 16.00 -2.48
N LEU A 17 -6.10 15.19 -1.49
CA LEU A 17 -5.34 14.01 -1.09
C LEU A 17 -5.76 12.78 -1.91
N LEU A 18 -4.79 11.93 -2.24
CA LEU A 18 -5.07 10.58 -2.76
C LEU A 18 -5.48 9.67 -1.62
N VAL A 19 -6.51 8.85 -1.84
CA VAL A 19 -7.06 7.93 -0.87
C VAL A 19 -6.75 6.49 -1.24
N ILE A 20 -6.01 5.80 -0.38
CA ILE A 20 -5.80 4.35 -0.47
C ILE A 20 -6.69 3.67 0.55
N MET A 21 -7.66 2.87 0.09
CA MET A 21 -8.47 2.05 0.99
C MET A 21 -7.73 0.76 1.35
N ASP A 22 -7.26 0.69 2.59
CA ASP A 22 -6.55 -0.48 3.12
C ASP A 22 -7.53 -1.57 3.57
N ALA A 23 -8.38 -2.02 2.64
CA ALA A 23 -9.49 -2.93 2.92
C ALA A 23 -9.14 -4.42 2.73
N LYS A 24 -8.02 -4.72 2.08
CA LYS A 24 -7.48 -6.07 1.82
C LYS A 24 -8.55 -7.02 1.26
N ARG A 25 -9.31 -6.52 0.25
CA ARG A 25 -10.40 -7.31 -0.36
C ARG A 25 -9.85 -8.48 -1.18
N GLY A 26 -10.67 -9.51 -1.30
CA GLY A 26 -10.39 -10.68 -2.12
C GLY A 26 -11.60 -11.60 -2.12
N ASP A 27 -11.99 -12.05 -3.32
CA ASP A 27 -13.06 -13.01 -3.56
C ASP A 27 -12.94 -13.51 -5.00
N ILE A 28 -13.81 -14.41 -5.45
CA ILE A 28 -13.81 -15.00 -6.79
C ILE A 28 -15.01 -14.53 -7.62
N GLY A 29 -14.88 -14.59 -8.94
CA GLY A 29 -15.97 -14.36 -9.90
C GLY A 29 -16.75 -13.08 -9.66
N SER A 30 -18.06 -13.16 -9.70
CA SER A 30 -18.97 -12.00 -9.55
C SER A 30 -18.87 -11.29 -8.20
N THR A 31 -18.47 -11.99 -7.13
CA THR A 31 -18.25 -11.35 -5.83
C THR A 31 -17.00 -10.47 -5.87
N ALA A 32 -15.92 -10.89 -6.54
CA ALA A 32 -14.74 -10.06 -6.77
C ALA A 32 -15.08 -8.83 -7.61
N GLU A 33 -15.93 -8.96 -8.64
CA GLU A 33 -16.42 -7.84 -9.45
C GLU A 33 -17.22 -6.85 -8.61
N ALA A 34 -18.12 -7.34 -7.73
CA ALA A 34 -18.89 -6.51 -6.82
C ALA A 34 -17.99 -5.74 -5.83
N TYR A 35 -16.97 -6.41 -5.26
CA TYR A 35 -15.99 -5.72 -4.42
C TYR A 35 -15.20 -4.67 -5.21
N ALA A 36 -14.71 -4.99 -6.41
CA ALA A 36 -13.97 -4.04 -7.22
C ALA A 36 -14.81 -2.78 -7.51
N SER A 37 -16.09 -2.96 -7.90
CA SER A 37 -17.01 -1.86 -8.17
C SER A 37 -17.38 -1.04 -6.93
N ALA A 38 -17.42 -1.67 -5.75
CA ALA A 38 -17.75 -0.97 -4.51
C ALA A 38 -16.64 -0.02 -4.03
N TRP A 39 -15.37 -0.26 -4.42
CA TRP A 39 -14.20 0.47 -3.91
C TRP A 39 -13.48 1.30 -4.98
N LEU A 40 -13.53 0.93 -6.25
CA LEU A 40 -12.73 1.54 -7.31
C LEU A 40 -13.60 2.33 -8.29
N GLY A 41 -13.18 3.54 -8.56
CA GLY A 41 -13.82 4.44 -9.51
C GLY A 41 -14.66 5.54 -8.87
N PRO A 42 -15.06 6.55 -9.65
CA PRO A 42 -15.77 7.73 -9.16
C PRO A 42 -17.21 7.44 -8.71
N ASP A 43 -17.80 6.38 -9.24
CA ASP A 43 -19.16 5.91 -8.96
C ASP A 43 -19.21 4.81 -7.87
N ALA A 44 -18.07 4.48 -7.27
CA ALA A 44 -18.00 3.50 -6.19
C ALA A 44 -18.71 3.98 -4.93
N VAL A 45 -19.26 3.04 -4.16
CA VAL A 45 -19.89 3.33 -2.84
C VAL A 45 -18.85 3.91 -1.86
N PHE A 46 -17.60 3.46 -1.96
CA PHE A 46 -16.47 3.93 -1.16
C PHE A 46 -15.36 4.42 -2.09
N PRO A 47 -15.52 5.61 -2.73
CA PRO A 47 -14.58 6.06 -3.75
C PRO A 47 -13.16 6.13 -3.22
N SER A 48 -12.23 5.46 -3.91
CA SER A 48 -10.80 5.50 -3.57
C SER A 48 -9.94 5.58 -4.84
N ASP A 49 -8.75 6.14 -4.68
CA ASP A 49 -7.78 6.21 -5.75
C ASP A 49 -6.95 4.92 -5.87
N ALA A 50 -6.87 4.16 -4.77
CA ALA A 50 -6.29 2.82 -4.78
C ALA A 50 -6.89 1.91 -3.68
N LEU A 51 -6.77 0.59 -3.89
CA LEU A 51 -7.28 -0.43 -2.99
C LEU A 51 -6.22 -1.49 -2.69
N THR A 52 -6.12 -1.93 -1.42
CA THR A 52 -5.34 -3.13 -1.10
C THR A 52 -6.17 -4.39 -1.32
N ILE A 53 -5.57 -5.40 -1.96
CA ILE A 53 -6.23 -6.68 -2.27
C ILE A 53 -5.36 -7.88 -1.86
N ASN A 54 -6.02 -9.00 -1.56
CA ASN A 54 -5.39 -10.23 -1.10
C ASN A 54 -5.28 -11.24 -2.24
N PRO A 55 -4.07 -11.74 -2.59
CA PRO A 55 -3.87 -12.68 -3.70
C PRO A 55 -4.07 -14.15 -3.31
N TYR A 56 -4.43 -14.47 -2.07
CA TYR A 56 -4.45 -15.83 -1.54
C TYR A 56 -5.31 -16.80 -2.36
N LEU A 57 -6.38 -16.32 -3.00
CA LEU A 57 -7.29 -17.12 -3.82
C LEU A 57 -6.77 -17.40 -5.24
N GLY A 58 -5.60 -16.87 -5.59
CA GLY A 58 -4.99 -17.12 -6.88
C GLY A 58 -5.19 -16.00 -7.91
N ARG A 59 -4.59 -16.19 -9.09
CA ARG A 59 -4.48 -15.15 -10.13
C ARG A 59 -5.83 -14.71 -10.69
N ASP A 60 -6.73 -15.64 -10.90
CA ASP A 60 -8.07 -15.39 -11.44
C ASP A 60 -8.90 -14.46 -10.54
N SER A 61 -8.72 -14.58 -9.23
CA SER A 61 -9.39 -13.72 -8.24
C SER A 61 -8.94 -12.24 -8.29
N LEU A 62 -7.75 -11.97 -8.84
CA LEU A 62 -7.22 -10.62 -9.00
C LEU A 62 -7.73 -9.92 -10.27
N VAL A 63 -8.12 -10.69 -11.29
CA VAL A 63 -8.51 -10.16 -12.61
C VAL A 63 -9.63 -9.13 -12.54
N PRO A 64 -10.74 -9.34 -11.81
CA PRO A 64 -11.82 -8.35 -11.72
C PRO A 64 -11.34 -7.00 -11.15
N PHE A 65 -10.49 -7.02 -10.12
CA PHE A 65 -9.92 -5.81 -9.53
C PHE A 65 -8.97 -5.09 -10.51
N ILE A 66 -8.12 -5.84 -11.22
CA ILE A 66 -7.17 -5.29 -12.20
C ILE A 66 -7.91 -4.63 -13.35
N LEU A 67 -8.94 -5.28 -13.89
CA LEU A 67 -9.74 -4.72 -14.98
C LEU A 67 -10.50 -3.46 -14.54
N ARG A 68 -11.13 -3.48 -13.37
CA ARG A 68 -11.82 -2.31 -12.84
C ARG A 68 -10.87 -1.16 -12.55
N ALA A 69 -9.70 -1.42 -11.98
CA ALA A 69 -8.69 -0.40 -11.74
C ALA A 69 -8.22 0.26 -13.05
N ALA A 70 -7.97 -0.54 -14.08
CA ALA A 70 -7.57 -0.05 -15.40
C ALA A 70 -8.68 0.80 -16.06
N ASP A 71 -9.95 0.38 -15.95
CA ASP A 71 -11.10 1.08 -16.52
C ASP A 71 -11.36 2.44 -15.84
N THR A 72 -11.11 2.52 -14.54
CA THR A 72 -11.41 3.72 -13.74
C THR A 72 -10.19 4.62 -13.48
N GLY A 73 -9.00 4.26 -13.95
CA GLY A 73 -7.76 4.97 -13.65
C GLY A 73 -7.34 4.87 -12.19
N SER A 74 -7.81 3.84 -11.48
CA SER A 74 -7.46 3.60 -10.08
C SER A 74 -6.22 2.72 -9.94
N GLY A 75 -5.63 2.67 -8.74
CA GLY A 75 -4.48 1.83 -8.41
C GLY A 75 -4.83 0.63 -7.55
N LEU A 76 -3.94 -0.36 -7.52
CA LEU A 76 -4.01 -1.51 -6.62
C LEU A 76 -2.71 -1.67 -5.84
N PHE A 77 -2.82 -2.17 -4.61
CA PHE A 77 -1.68 -2.68 -3.84
C PHE A 77 -1.96 -4.12 -3.42
N ILE A 78 -1.25 -5.07 -4.00
CA ILE A 78 -1.45 -6.51 -3.78
C ILE A 78 -0.55 -6.96 -2.63
N LEU A 79 -1.09 -7.70 -1.66
CA LEU A 79 -0.31 -8.21 -0.54
C LEU A 79 0.75 -9.21 -1.03
N VAL A 80 2.02 -8.91 -0.80
CA VAL A 80 3.14 -9.79 -1.17
C VAL A 80 3.99 -10.11 0.06
N ARG A 81 4.50 -9.08 0.75
CA ARG A 81 5.27 -9.22 1.98
C ARG A 81 4.73 -8.26 3.02
N THR A 82 3.97 -8.78 3.98
CA THR A 82 3.35 -7.97 5.03
C THR A 82 4.28 -7.75 6.23
N SER A 83 4.00 -6.75 7.06
CA SER A 83 4.90 -6.33 8.14
C SER A 83 4.69 -7.05 9.48
N ASN A 84 3.63 -7.84 9.63
CA ASN A 84 3.29 -8.55 10.85
C ASN A 84 4.19 -9.79 11.09
N ALA A 85 4.37 -10.19 12.33
CA ALA A 85 5.21 -11.33 12.70
C ALA A 85 4.73 -12.64 12.04
N GLY A 86 3.41 -12.89 11.99
CA GLY A 86 2.82 -14.09 11.36
C GLY A 86 3.01 -14.19 9.84
N SER A 87 3.59 -13.18 9.20
CA SER A 87 3.96 -13.28 7.78
C SER A 87 4.93 -14.42 7.49
N ARG A 88 5.72 -14.83 8.49
CA ARG A 88 6.67 -15.95 8.38
C ARG A 88 5.99 -17.30 8.25
N ASP A 89 4.78 -17.44 8.76
CA ASP A 89 4.04 -18.71 8.79
C ASP A 89 3.64 -19.15 7.37
N ILE A 90 3.47 -18.20 6.45
CA ILE A 90 3.06 -18.45 5.07
C ILE A 90 4.05 -17.85 4.07
N GLN A 91 4.35 -16.55 4.17
CA GLN A 91 5.02 -15.82 3.11
C GLN A 91 6.51 -16.18 2.96
N GLN A 92 7.14 -16.67 4.03
CA GLN A 92 8.53 -17.15 4.03
C GLN A 92 8.65 -18.67 3.84
N GLN A 93 7.53 -19.41 3.76
CA GLN A 93 7.58 -20.82 3.40
C GLN A 93 8.06 -20.97 1.95
N GLU A 94 8.80 -22.04 1.69
CA GLU A 94 9.37 -22.27 0.36
C GLU A 94 8.50 -23.22 -0.47
N ILE A 95 8.32 -22.87 -1.72
CA ILE A 95 7.74 -23.72 -2.76
C ILE A 95 8.76 -23.74 -3.90
N GLU A 96 9.23 -24.93 -4.30
CA GLU A 96 10.21 -25.09 -5.36
C GLU A 96 11.46 -24.19 -5.16
N ASP A 97 12.05 -24.24 -3.96
CA ASP A 97 13.24 -23.48 -3.54
C ASP A 97 13.07 -21.95 -3.56
N LEU A 98 11.84 -21.47 -3.55
CA LEU A 98 11.54 -20.02 -3.49
C LEU A 98 10.50 -19.72 -2.42
N PRO A 99 10.68 -18.63 -1.67
CA PRO A 99 9.66 -18.21 -0.70
C PRO A 99 8.37 -17.76 -1.41
N VAL A 100 7.24 -17.99 -0.74
CA VAL A 100 5.90 -17.65 -1.27
C VAL A 100 5.83 -16.20 -1.75
N TRP A 101 6.44 -15.23 -1.05
CA TRP A 101 6.46 -13.84 -1.50
C TRP A 101 7.15 -13.67 -2.87
N ALA A 102 8.19 -14.45 -3.17
CA ALA A 102 8.87 -14.39 -4.46
C ALA A 102 8.05 -15.05 -5.58
N HIS A 103 7.31 -16.12 -5.27
CA HIS A 103 6.33 -16.70 -6.19
C HIS A 103 5.23 -15.72 -6.53
N LEU A 104 4.69 -15.01 -5.54
CA LEU A 104 3.69 -13.96 -5.77
C LEU A 104 4.25 -12.84 -6.65
N ALA A 105 5.50 -12.40 -6.44
CA ALA A 105 6.14 -11.42 -7.30
C ALA A 105 6.21 -11.87 -8.75
N ARG A 106 6.61 -13.13 -9.01
CA ARG A 106 6.63 -13.71 -10.36
C ARG A 106 5.25 -13.78 -11.00
N LEU A 107 4.25 -14.19 -10.23
CA LEU A 107 2.86 -14.27 -10.68
C LEU A 107 2.31 -12.89 -11.10
N LEU A 108 2.69 -11.83 -10.39
CA LEU A 108 2.22 -10.46 -10.60
C LEU A 108 2.99 -9.71 -11.69
N ALA A 109 4.23 -10.09 -11.99
CA ALA A 109 5.10 -9.38 -12.92
C ALA A 109 4.45 -9.08 -14.28
N PRO A 110 3.73 -10.02 -14.96
CA PRO A 110 3.09 -9.73 -16.23
C PRO A 110 2.01 -8.64 -16.15
N ALA A 111 1.21 -8.64 -15.07
CA ALA A 111 0.18 -7.63 -14.86
C ALA A 111 0.81 -6.26 -14.56
N ILE A 112 1.81 -6.21 -13.68
CA ILE A 112 2.54 -4.98 -13.37
C ILE A 112 3.15 -4.38 -14.63
N THR A 113 3.82 -5.19 -15.46
CA THR A 113 4.43 -4.73 -16.72
C THR A 113 3.40 -4.18 -17.70
N LYS A 114 2.24 -4.84 -17.81
CA LYS A 114 1.17 -4.42 -18.74
C LYS A 114 0.60 -3.03 -18.46
N TYR A 115 0.57 -2.62 -17.20
CA TYR A 115 -0.07 -1.39 -16.75
C TYR A 115 0.94 -0.31 -16.31
N ILE A 116 2.16 -0.34 -16.84
CA ILE A 116 3.14 0.74 -16.67
C ILE A 116 2.67 1.97 -17.45
N ASP A 117 2.66 3.11 -16.77
CA ASP A 117 2.52 4.40 -17.42
C ASP A 117 3.87 4.87 -17.95
N ASP A 118 3.95 5.18 -19.24
CA ASP A 118 5.19 5.55 -19.92
C ASP A 118 5.81 6.86 -19.40
N GLN A 119 4.99 7.76 -18.87
CA GLN A 119 5.48 9.06 -18.34
C GLN A 119 5.96 8.90 -16.89
N ALA A 120 5.21 8.19 -16.07
CA ALA A 120 5.57 7.95 -14.67
C ALA A 120 6.67 6.90 -14.52
N GLY A 121 6.77 5.94 -15.42
CA GLY A 121 7.66 4.79 -15.34
C GLY A 121 7.26 3.77 -14.26
N PHE A 122 6.06 3.91 -13.70
CA PHE A 122 5.49 2.99 -12.70
C PHE A 122 4.15 2.45 -13.16
N SER A 123 3.82 1.27 -12.67
CA SER A 123 2.53 0.62 -12.90
C SER A 123 1.44 1.20 -11.98
N SER A 124 0.19 1.16 -12.43
CA SER A 124 -0.96 1.34 -11.53
C SER A 124 -1.18 0.15 -10.58
N ILE A 125 -0.47 -0.96 -10.80
CA ILE A 125 -0.50 -2.15 -9.94
C ILE A 125 0.77 -2.17 -9.10
N GLY A 126 0.62 -1.88 -7.82
CA GLY A 126 1.65 -1.94 -6.80
C GLY A 126 1.55 -3.18 -5.93
N ILE A 127 2.47 -3.28 -4.98
CA ILE A 127 2.51 -4.35 -3.99
C ILE A 127 2.65 -3.79 -2.58
N VAL A 128 2.20 -4.55 -1.59
CA VAL A 128 2.54 -4.32 -0.20
C VAL A 128 3.88 -5.01 0.09
N ALA A 129 4.88 -4.22 0.49
CA ALA A 129 6.21 -4.66 0.87
C ALA A 129 6.59 -4.05 2.22
N GLY A 130 6.32 -4.78 3.31
CA GLY A 130 6.47 -4.27 4.68
C GLY A 130 7.91 -3.92 5.06
N ALA A 131 8.10 -2.82 5.77
CA ALA A 131 9.39 -2.30 6.24
C ALA A 131 10.14 -3.29 7.15
N THR A 132 9.45 -4.23 7.80
CA THR A 132 10.06 -5.26 8.65
C THR A 132 10.82 -6.36 7.86
N GLY A 133 10.82 -6.27 6.52
CA GLY A 133 11.54 -7.16 5.62
C GLY A 133 12.42 -6.39 4.63
N PRO A 134 13.46 -5.67 5.08
CA PRO A 134 14.28 -4.82 4.19
C PRO A 134 15.06 -5.61 3.13
N VAL A 135 15.42 -6.86 3.41
CA VAL A 135 16.09 -7.74 2.45
C VAL A 135 15.12 -8.15 1.34
N GLU A 136 13.93 -8.59 1.73
CA GLU A 136 12.85 -8.96 0.82
C GLU A 136 12.37 -7.76 -0.01
N ALA A 137 12.32 -6.56 0.58
CA ALA A 137 11.94 -5.34 -0.14
C ALA A 137 12.93 -5.01 -1.28
N ARG A 138 14.24 -5.17 -1.05
CA ARG A 138 15.27 -5.02 -2.10
C ARG A 138 15.13 -6.09 -3.20
N ALA A 139 14.90 -7.33 -2.80
CA ALA A 139 14.72 -8.43 -3.75
C ALA A 139 13.43 -8.25 -4.59
N LEU A 140 12.34 -7.80 -3.96
CA LEU A 140 11.09 -7.47 -4.64
C LEU A 140 11.27 -6.31 -5.63
N ARG A 141 12.03 -5.27 -5.25
CA ARG A 141 12.34 -4.16 -6.18
C ARG A 141 13.12 -4.62 -7.40
N ALA A 142 14.07 -5.53 -7.22
CA ALA A 142 14.82 -6.10 -8.35
C ALA A 142 13.93 -6.92 -9.29
N GLN A 143 12.95 -7.67 -8.75
CA GLN A 143 12.01 -8.47 -9.55
C GLN A 143 10.90 -7.62 -10.19
N LEU A 144 10.45 -6.56 -9.53
CA LEU A 144 9.31 -5.72 -9.90
C LEU A 144 9.72 -4.24 -9.95
N PRO A 145 10.61 -3.84 -10.87
CA PRO A 145 11.19 -2.49 -10.87
C PRO A 145 10.16 -1.37 -11.04
N ALA A 146 9.06 -1.64 -11.74
CA ALA A 146 8.00 -0.67 -12.01
C ALA A 146 6.82 -0.73 -11.02
N ALA A 147 6.81 -1.64 -10.04
CA ALA A 147 5.73 -1.70 -9.05
C ALA A 147 5.86 -0.59 -8.02
N PRO A 148 4.85 0.25 -7.76
CA PRO A 148 4.80 1.06 -6.55
C PRO A 148 4.70 0.18 -5.31
N PHE A 149 5.42 0.52 -4.24
CA PHE A 149 5.36 -0.19 -2.97
C PHE A 149 4.51 0.58 -1.96
N LEU A 150 3.58 -0.09 -1.30
CA LEU A 150 2.95 0.37 -0.07
C LEU A 150 3.70 -0.30 1.09
N ILE A 151 4.26 0.51 1.99
CA ILE A 151 5.28 0.07 2.95
C ILE A 151 4.79 0.29 4.39
N PRO A 152 4.01 -0.66 4.94
CA PRO A 152 3.63 -0.65 6.36
C PRO A 152 4.78 -1.13 7.25
N GLY A 153 4.73 -0.74 8.54
CA GLY A 153 5.61 -1.28 9.56
C GLY A 153 6.68 -0.32 10.07
N TYR A 154 6.81 0.85 9.48
CA TYR A 154 7.68 1.92 9.96
C TYR A 154 7.24 2.42 11.35
N GLY A 155 8.20 2.61 12.23
CA GLY A 155 8.01 3.11 13.60
C GLY A 155 7.31 2.09 14.50
N ALA A 156 6.01 2.14 14.63
CA ALA A 156 5.22 1.38 15.61
C ALA A 156 5.34 -0.16 15.53
N GLN A 157 5.89 -0.72 14.45
CA GLN A 157 6.19 -2.15 14.32
C GLN A 157 7.69 -2.46 14.39
N GLY A 158 8.52 -1.46 14.75
CA GLY A 158 9.94 -1.61 15.01
C GLY A 158 10.86 -1.42 13.80
N ALA A 159 10.34 -1.19 12.60
CA ALA A 159 11.19 -0.90 11.46
C ALA A 159 11.66 0.56 11.49
N SER A 160 12.94 0.76 11.19
CA SER A 160 13.57 2.09 11.06
C SER A 160 13.21 2.77 9.73
N ALA A 161 13.54 4.06 9.59
CA ALA A 161 13.44 4.76 8.32
C ALA A 161 14.29 4.08 7.23
N SER A 162 15.52 3.68 7.54
CA SER A 162 16.39 2.95 6.62
C SER A 162 15.78 1.64 6.13
N ASP A 163 15.08 0.90 7.01
CA ASP A 163 14.37 -0.32 6.62
C ASP A 163 13.21 -0.01 5.67
N ALA A 164 12.42 1.02 5.99
CA ALA A 164 11.29 1.43 5.18
C ALA A 164 11.70 1.92 3.77
N LEU A 165 12.86 2.55 3.66
CA LEU A 165 13.38 3.05 2.39
C LEU A 165 14.08 1.97 1.55
N SER A 166 14.35 0.78 2.08
CA SER A 166 15.17 -0.27 1.45
C SER A 166 14.69 -0.74 0.08
N GLY A 167 13.37 -0.72 -0.17
CA GLY A 167 12.76 -1.09 -1.45
C GLY A 167 12.49 0.09 -2.38
N LEU A 168 12.82 1.32 -1.96
CA LEU A 168 12.63 2.52 -2.77
C LEU A 168 13.86 2.81 -3.63
N ILE A 169 13.70 3.68 -4.60
CA ILE A 169 14.76 4.09 -5.52
C ILE A 169 14.97 5.60 -5.47
N THR A 170 16.18 6.03 -5.67
CA THR A 170 16.50 7.45 -5.82
C THR A 170 16.52 7.80 -7.31
N ASN A 171 15.70 8.72 -7.73
CA ASN A 171 15.66 9.16 -9.12
C ASN A 171 16.85 10.09 -9.46
N ARG A 172 16.98 10.45 -10.73
CA ARG A 172 18.08 11.33 -11.22
C ARG A 172 18.12 12.70 -10.57
N LYS A 173 17.03 13.14 -9.93
CA LYS A 173 16.94 14.43 -9.20
C LYS A 173 17.24 14.28 -7.70
N GLY A 174 17.73 13.12 -7.26
CA GLY A 174 18.02 12.83 -5.86
C GLY A 174 16.79 12.57 -4.98
N ARG A 175 15.59 12.44 -5.57
CA ARG A 175 14.35 12.22 -4.80
C ARG A 175 14.06 10.73 -4.66
N VAL A 176 13.72 10.32 -3.46
CA VAL A 176 13.23 8.96 -3.18
C VAL A 176 11.86 8.77 -3.82
N THR A 177 11.65 7.68 -4.50
CA THR A 177 10.43 7.34 -5.27
C THR A 177 10.22 5.84 -5.35
N GLY A 178 9.11 5.42 -5.93
CA GLY A 178 8.76 4.01 -6.13
C GLY A 178 7.91 3.41 -5.03
N GLY A 179 7.40 4.22 -4.09
CA GLY A 179 6.46 3.74 -3.08
C GLY A 179 6.05 4.79 -2.06
N LEU A 180 5.23 4.35 -1.13
CA LEU A 180 4.63 5.15 -0.05
C LEU A 180 4.85 4.44 1.29
N VAL A 181 5.47 5.11 2.24
CA VAL A 181 5.58 4.63 3.62
C VAL A 181 4.33 5.06 4.38
N ASN A 182 3.64 4.12 5.02
CA ASN A 182 2.45 4.43 5.81
C ASN A 182 2.66 4.16 7.31
N SER A 183 2.15 5.04 8.14
CA SER A 183 2.21 4.92 9.59
C SER A 183 0.93 5.46 10.23
N SER A 184 0.08 4.58 10.76
CA SER A 184 -1.16 4.99 11.42
C SER A 184 -0.93 5.31 12.90
N ARG A 185 -0.39 4.34 13.66
CA ARG A 185 -0.14 4.51 15.11
C ARG A 185 0.89 5.59 15.40
N GLY A 186 1.94 5.70 14.60
CA GLY A 186 2.98 6.70 14.80
C GLY A 186 2.54 8.13 14.47
N ILE A 187 1.44 8.33 13.75
CA ILE A 187 0.94 9.65 13.38
C ILE A 187 -0.38 9.96 14.08
N SER A 188 -1.48 9.34 13.65
CA SER A 188 -2.82 9.70 14.16
C SER A 188 -3.14 9.17 15.56
N HIS A 189 -2.39 8.18 16.04
CA HIS A 189 -2.54 7.54 17.34
C HIS A 189 -1.25 7.57 18.17
N CYS A 190 -0.37 8.55 17.94
CA CYS A 190 0.81 8.75 18.77
C CYS A 190 0.41 9.14 20.21
N ASP A 191 1.28 8.87 21.20
CA ASP A 191 1.00 9.09 22.61
C ASP A 191 0.53 10.53 22.91
N ALA A 192 1.15 11.52 22.29
CA ALA A 192 0.75 12.92 22.43
C ALA A 192 -0.66 13.20 21.86
N ALA A 193 -1.06 12.53 20.77
CA ALA A 193 -2.41 12.66 20.24
C ALA A 193 -3.45 11.97 21.13
N GLN A 194 -3.11 10.83 21.72
CA GLN A 194 -3.97 10.12 22.67
C GLN A 194 -4.14 10.87 24.00
N ALA A 195 -3.10 11.58 24.43
CA ALA A 195 -3.11 12.38 25.67
C ALA A 195 -3.78 13.76 25.50
N ALA A 196 -4.12 14.18 24.30
CA ALA A 196 -4.72 15.48 24.03
C ALA A 196 -6.12 15.57 24.67
N SER A 197 -6.37 16.68 25.38
CA SER A 197 -7.64 16.92 26.06
C SER A 197 -8.73 17.49 25.15
N ASP A 198 -8.35 17.97 23.96
CA ASP A 198 -9.25 18.56 22.98
C ASP A 198 -8.77 18.35 21.53
N MET A 199 -9.59 18.72 20.58
CA MET A 199 -9.31 18.56 19.14
C MET A 199 -8.16 19.46 18.68
N GLY A 200 -7.93 20.61 19.30
CA GLY A 200 -6.82 21.51 18.98
C GLY A 200 -5.48 20.88 19.32
N GLY A 201 -5.35 20.37 20.53
CA GLY A 201 -4.17 19.62 21.00
C GLY A 201 -3.92 18.37 20.18
N TRP A 202 -4.97 17.61 19.83
CA TRP A 202 -4.87 16.45 18.97
C TRP A 202 -4.30 16.81 17.58
N ARG A 203 -4.81 17.87 16.94
CA ARG A 203 -4.31 18.33 15.62
C ARG A 203 -2.84 18.73 15.66
N ILE A 204 -2.42 19.44 16.69
CA ILE A 204 -1.01 19.83 16.87
C ILE A 204 -0.13 18.59 17.04
N ALA A 205 -0.53 17.65 17.87
CA ALA A 205 0.22 16.41 18.10
C ALA A 205 0.38 15.59 16.80
N VAL A 206 -0.69 15.42 16.04
CA VAL A 206 -0.66 14.71 14.73
C VAL A 206 0.21 15.46 13.72
N ALA A 207 0.13 16.78 13.62
CA ALA A 207 0.96 17.58 12.72
C ALA A 207 2.46 17.45 13.05
N ASN A 208 2.80 17.49 14.35
CA ASN A 208 4.18 17.30 14.80
C ASN A 208 4.69 15.90 14.51
N ALA A 209 3.88 14.87 14.77
CA ALA A 209 4.23 13.49 14.47
C ALA A 209 4.43 13.25 12.96
N LEU A 210 3.58 13.84 12.13
CA LEU A 210 3.73 13.79 10.66
C LEU A 210 5.02 14.49 10.22
N THR A 211 5.30 15.68 10.73
CA THR A 211 6.52 16.43 10.42
C THR A 211 7.77 15.64 10.81
N HIS A 212 7.75 15.02 11.99
CA HIS A 212 8.85 14.15 12.43
C HIS A 212 9.05 12.97 11.47
N ALA A 213 7.98 12.26 11.11
CA ALA A 213 8.06 11.13 10.19
C ALA A 213 8.57 11.55 8.78
N ILE A 214 8.15 12.71 8.27
CA ILE A 214 8.64 13.25 7.00
C ILE A 214 10.16 13.52 7.08
N ASN A 215 10.62 14.17 8.14
CA ASN A 215 12.04 14.48 8.32
C ASN A 215 12.90 13.20 8.46
N ASP A 216 12.41 12.20 9.19
CA ASP A 216 13.09 10.91 9.38
C ASP A 216 13.19 10.09 8.08
N LEU A 217 12.18 10.19 7.21
CA LEU A 217 12.10 9.48 5.92
C LEU A 217 12.71 10.28 4.74
N THR A 218 13.20 11.48 4.98
CA THR A 218 13.86 12.31 3.95
C THR A 218 15.37 12.12 4.11
N PRO A 219 16.05 11.43 3.16
CA PRO A 219 17.50 11.19 3.22
C PRO A 219 18.32 12.46 3.03
#